data_4ee0c61eb43689ee050814e0a56ef629
#
_entry.id   4ee0c61eb43689ee050814e0a56ef629
#
_cell.length_a   1.000
_cell.length_b   1.000
_cell.length_c   1.000
_cell.angle_alpha   90.00
_cell.angle_beta   90.00
_cell.angle_gamma   90.00
#
_symmetry.space_group_name_H-M   'P 1'
#
loop_
_entity.id
_entity.type
_entity.pdbx_description
1 polymer ?
#
loop_
_entity_poly.entity_id
_entity_poly.type
_entity_poly.pdbx_seq_one_letter_code
_entity_poly.pdbx_strand_id
1 'polypeptide(L)'
;DAPDFNFEIHKKLQKKGIKTVHVVCPSVWAWRPGRVKQFNYVDYMLCLFPFELEYCANVNKQAFCIGHPLMDKQKDFENDDKENIICIMPGSRKAEIQNNLEVMIDGFNQFNFEEKYKAIIPIYKEDDKYLIQDKIQKHKNITFANVESSEILKKAKAAVVCSGTATLEALLAEVPTTVIYKTNWFNHLVLKNLMMSEFVSIPNIIADEEIFFELLQSNATPENIAHDLNSNLADYEFRKE
;
A
#
# COMPACT_ATOMS: atom_id res chain seq x y z
N ASP A 1 8.81 -2.56 13.86
CA ASP A 1 9.64 -1.96 12.83
C ASP A 1 10.64 -0.96 13.44
N ALA A 2 11.14 0.06 12.78
CA ALA A 2 12.25 0.94 13.15
C ALA A 2 13.62 0.24 13.18
N PRO A 3 14.05 -0.31 12.03
CA PRO A 3 15.23 -1.15 11.95
C PRO A 3 16.51 -0.45 12.42
N ASP A 4 16.70 0.83 12.14
CA ASP A 4 17.91 1.57 12.53
C ASP A 4 18.07 1.62 14.07
N PHE A 5 16.97 1.74 14.81
CA PHE A 5 16.97 1.69 16.28
C PHE A 5 17.16 0.26 16.79
N ASN A 6 16.38 -0.69 16.26
CA ASN A 6 16.37 -2.07 16.76
C ASN A 6 17.69 -2.80 16.51
N PHE A 7 18.34 -2.62 15.36
CA PHE A 7 19.61 -3.28 15.07
C PHE A 7 20.75 -2.80 15.99
N GLU A 8 20.74 -1.55 16.43
CA GLU A 8 21.69 -1.10 17.45
C GLU A 8 21.49 -1.80 18.81
N ILE A 9 20.24 -2.08 19.16
CA ILE A 9 19.91 -2.87 20.37
C ILE A 9 20.36 -4.31 20.17
N HIS A 10 19.99 -4.95 19.07
CA HIS A 10 20.39 -6.34 18.75
C HIS A 10 21.91 -6.52 18.83
N LYS A 11 22.68 -5.61 18.23
CA LYS A 11 24.15 -5.62 18.30
C LYS A 11 24.68 -5.56 19.73
N LYS A 12 24.05 -4.77 20.61
CA LYS A 12 24.44 -4.68 22.03
C LYS A 12 24.07 -5.94 22.80
N LEU A 13 22.90 -6.53 22.53
CA LEU A 13 22.44 -7.76 23.18
C LEU A 13 23.25 -8.97 22.75
N GLN A 14 23.59 -9.09 21.48
CA GLN A 14 24.46 -10.14 20.95
C GLN A 14 25.82 -10.16 21.67
N LYS A 15 26.43 -8.99 21.91
CA LYS A 15 27.68 -8.89 22.67
C LYS A 15 27.58 -9.41 24.12
N LYS A 16 26.37 -9.47 24.67
CA LYS A 16 26.06 -9.97 25.99
C LYS A 16 25.60 -11.45 25.97
N GLY A 17 25.60 -12.11 24.81
CA GLY A 17 25.15 -13.49 24.64
C GLY A 17 23.63 -13.66 24.79
N ILE A 18 22.85 -12.56 24.70
CA ILE A 18 21.38 -12.60 24.82
C ILE A 18 20.80 -12.89 23.46
N LYS A 19 19.95 -13.92 23.33
CA LYS A 19 19.24 -14.29 22.14
C LYS A 19 18.19 -13.25 21.77
N THR A 20 18.09 -12.94 20.47
CA THR A 20 17.18 -11.91 19.96
C THR A 20 16.33 -12.41 18.81
N VAL A 21 15.11 -11.90 18.75
CA VAL A 21 14.17 -12.13 17.65
C VAL A 21 13.78 -10.77 17.05
N HIS A 22 13.89 -10.63 15.75
CA HIS A 22 13.41 -9.47 15.02
C HIS A 22 12.16 -9.83 14.22
N VAL A 23 11.08 -9.15 14.50
CA VAL A 23 9.80 -9.36 13.82
C VAL A 23 9.61 -8.27 12.76
N VAL A 24 9.21 -8.64 11.58
CA VAL A 24 9.10 -7.85 10.34
C VAL A 24 10.47 -7.59 9.71
N CYS A 25 10.76 -8.32 8.65
CA CYS A 25 11.96 -8.09 7.85
C CYS A 25 11.97 -6.63 7.34
N PRO A 26 13.06 -5.89 7.53
CA PRO A 26 13.18 -4.58 6.89
C PRO A 26 13.08 -4.68 5.38
N SER A 27 12.42 -3.72 4.75
CA SER A 27 12.15 -3.69 3.31
C SER A 27 13.44 -3.50 2.46
N VAL A 28 14.44 -4.35 2.68
CA VAL A 28 15.72 -4.33 1.96
C VAL A 28 15.55 -4.66 0.48
N TRP A 29 14.47 -5.32 0.13
CA TRP A 29 14.02 -5.63 -1.20
C TRP A 29 13.54 -4.39 -1.98
N ALA A 30 13.03 -3.38 -1.26
CA ALA A 30 12.57 -2.14 -1.87
C ALA A 30 13.66 -1.06 -1.87
N TRP A 31 14.47 -0.97 -0.79
CA TRP A 31 15.45 0.09 -0.63
C TRP A 31 16.53 -0.25 0.42
N ARG A 32 17.70 0.38 0.32
CA ARG A 32 18.85 0.17 1.23
C ARG A 32 19.27 -1.30 1.37
N PRO A 33 19.58 -2.00 0.27
CA PRO A 33 19.96 -3.42 0.31
C PRO A 33 21.18 -3.72 1.21
N GLY A 34 22.08 -2.77 1.38
CA GLY A 34 23.22 -2.91 2.28
C GLY A 34 22.87 -3.14 3.76
N ARG A 35 21.60 -2.88 4.15
CA ARG A 35 21.08 -3.14 5.50
C ARG A 35 21.01 -4.64 5.83
N VAL A 36 20.99 -5.52 4.84
CA VAL A 36 21.07 -6.98 4.99
C VAL A 36 22.25 -7.40 5.89
N LYS A 37 23.37 -6.67 5.83
CA LYS A 37 24.53 -6.94 6.70
C LYS A 37 24.21 -6.86 8.20
N GLN A 38 23.18 -6.09 8.59
CA GLN A 38 22.78 -5.93 9.98
C GLN A 38 22.00 -7.15 10.51
N PHE A 39 21.46 -8.00 9.60
CA PHE A 39 20.76 -9.22 9.99
C PHE A 39 21.67 -10.20 10.77
N ASN A 40 22.98 -10.10 10.59
CA ASN A 40 23.95 -10.88 11.40
C ASN A 40 23.90 -10.60 12.92
N TYR A 41 23.28 -9.49 13.33
CA TYR A 41 23.11 -9.16 14.74
C TYR A 41 21.87 -9.79 15.40
N VAL A 42 21.06 -10.49 14.61
CA VAL A 42 19.80 -11.10 15.03
C VAL A 42 19.94 -12.62 15.01
N ASP A 43 19.44 -13.31 16.03
CA ASP A 43 19.43 -14.77 16.04
C ASP A 43 18.28 -15.35 15.21
N TYR A 44 17.10 -14.73 15.29
CA TYR A 44 15.90 -15.15 14.58
C TYR A 44 15.24 -13.97 13.88
N MET A 45 14.96 -14.13 12.58
CA MET A 45 14.19 -13.18 11.76
C MET A 45 12.81 -13.77 11.45
N LEU A 46 11.74 -13.08 11.81
CA LEU A 46 10.39 -13.46 11.47
C LEU A 46 9.88 -12.55 10.34
N CYS A 47 9.80 -13.11 9.16
CA CYS A 47 9.41 -12.43 7.92
C CYS A 47 7.90 -12.48 7.73
N LEU A 48 7.33 -11.46 7.10
CA LEU A 48 5.90 -11.43 6.78
C LEU A 48 5.60 -12.10 5.43
N PHE A 49 6.55 -12.03 4.49
CA PHE A 49 6.37 -12.55 3.13
C PHE A 49 7.42 -13.60 2.78
N PRO A 50 7.05 -14.62 1.97
CA PRO A 50 7.97 -15.69 1.58
C PRO A 50 9.22 -15.18 0.86
N PHE A 51 9.10 -14.20 -0.03
CA PHE A 51 10.22 -13.65 -0.78
C PHE A 51 11.29 -12.99 0.09
N GLU A 52 10.93 -12.52 1.29
CA GLU A 52 11.87 -11.91 2.24
C GLU A 52 12.91 -12.91 2.75
N LEU A 53 12.61 -14.21 2.73
CA LEU A 53 13.54 -15.28 3.16
C LEU A 53 14.79 -15.32 2.30
N GLU A 54 14.71 -14.99 1.02
CA GLU A 54 15.84 -14.96 0.09
C GLU A 54 16.91 -13.95 0.54
N TYR A 55 16.48 -12.80 1.04
CA TYR A 55 17.38 -11.76 1.57
C TYR A 55 18.02 -12.15 2.90
N CYS A 56 17.40 -13.06 3.64
CA CYS A 56 17.91 -13.58 4.90
C CYS A 56 18.84 -14.78 4.71
N ALA A 57 18.69 -15.56 3.66
CA ALA A 57 19.34 -16.86 3.46
C ALA A 57 20.88 -16.81 3.55
N ASN A 58 21.49 -15.73 3.06
CA ASN A 58 22.95 -15.60 3.01
C ASN A 58 23.58 -15.00 4.27
N VAL A 59 22.80 -14.42 5.17
CA VAL A 59 23.27 -13.68 6.34
C VAL A 59 22.66 -14.17 7.66
N ASN A 60 21.39 -14.57 7.64
CA ASN A 60 20.70 -15.12 8.80
C ASN A 60 19.95 -16.39 8.42
N LYS A 61 20.48 -17.54 8.82
CA LYS A 61 19.90 -18.86 8.53
C LYS A 61 18.68 -19.20 9.38
N GLN A 62 18.38 -18.41 10.40
CA GLN A 62 17.25 -18.60 11.32
C GLN A 62 16.11 -17.64 10.95
N ALA A 63 15.72 -17.61 9.68
CA ALA A 63 14.61 -16.82 9.19
C ALA A 63 13.40 -17.70 8.90
N PHE A 64 12.22 -17.24 9.31
CA PHE A 64 10.95 -17.94 9.15
C PHE A 64 9.89 -16.97 8.60
N CYS A 65 9.11 -17.42 7.63
CA CYS A 65 7.92 -16.70 7.19
C CYS A 65 6.76 -17.04 8.12
N ILE A 66 6.20 -16.03 8.79
CA ILE A 66 5.08 -16.16 9.73
C ILE A 66 3.75 -15.69 9.16
N GLY A 67 3.76 -15.09 7.95
CA GLY A 67 2.58 -14.49 7.33
C GLY A 67 2.31 -13.06 7.81
N HIS A 68 1.48 -12.35 7.05
CA HIS A 68 1.08 -10.99 7.38
C HIS A 68 -0.18 -10.99 8.27
N PRO A 69 -0.24 -10.20 9.37
CA PRO A 69 -1.40 -10.20 10.28
C PRO A 69 -2.74 -9.84 9.64
N LEU A 70 -2.74 -9.14 8.51
CA LEU A 70 -3.96 -8.86 7.76
C LEU A 70 -4.68 -10.13 7.27
N MET A 71 -3.94 -11.24 7.07
CA MET A 71 -4.55 -12.51 6.65
C MET A 71 -5.51 -13.07 7.70
N ASP A 72 -5.25 -12.80 8.99
CA ASP A 72 -6.14 -13.20 10.07
C ASP A 72 -7.48 -12.45 10.06
N LYS A 73 -7.50 -11.28 9.39
CA LYS A 73 -8.68 -10.42 9.22
C LYS A 73 -9.38 -10.60 7.86
N GLN A 74 -9.05 -11.62 7.08
CA GLN A 74 -9.61 -11.81 5.73
C GLN A 74 -11.14 -11.73 5.71
N LYS A 75 -11.83 -12.34 6.68
CA LYS A 75 -13.29 -12.31 6.80
C LYS A 75 -13.89 -10.90 6.93
N ASP A 76 -13.11 -9.94 7.41
CA ASP A 76 -13.56 -8.56 7.54
C ASP A 76 -13.72 -7.86 6.17
N PHE A 77 -13.14 -8.44 5.11
CA PHE A 77 -13.16 -7.93 3.76
C PHE A 77 -14.18 -8.60 2.84
N GLU A 78 -14.73 -9.76 3.24
CA GLU A 78 -15.69 -10.50 2.43
C GLU A 78 -17.02 -9.75 2.33
N ASN A 79 -17.49 -9.48 1.12
CA ASN A 79 -18.83 -8.98 0.83
C ASN A 79 -19.16 -9.15 -0.66
N ASP A 80 -20.29 -9.79 -0.96
CA ASP A 80 -20.76 -9.99 -2.32
C ASP A 80 -21.55 -8.78 -2.87
N ASP A 81 -22.07 -7.92 -1.98
CA ASP A 81 -22.88 -6.77 -2.35
C ASP A 81 -22.01 -5.49 -2.51
N LYS A 82 -21.44 -5.33 -3.69
CA LYS A 82 -20.68 -4.11 -4.01
C LYS A 82 -21.62 -2.96 -4.42
N GLU A 83 -21.37 -1.80 -3.86
CA GLU A 83 -22.06 -0.55 -4.14
C GLU A 83 -21.28 0.30 -5.19
N ASN A 84 -21.93 1.29 -5.78
CA ASN A 84 -21.25 2.24 -6.68
C ASN A 84 -20.31 3.18 -5.90
N ILE A 85 -19.35 2.58 -5.20
CA ILE A 85 -18.36 3.27 -4.38
C ILE A 85 -16.98 3.02 -4.98
N ILE A 86 -16.18 4.09 -5.06
CA ILE A 86 -14.75 4.04 -5.31
C ILE A 86 -14.04 4.39 -4.00
N CYS A 87 -13.20 3.47 -3.50
CA CYS A 87 -12.40 3.72 -2.32
C CYS A 87 -11.13 4.50 -2.71
N ILE A 88 -10.89 5.67 -2.10
CA ILE A 88 -9.67 6.47 -2.35
C ILE A 88 -8.80 6.46 -1.10
N MET A 89 -7.59 5.91 -1.21
CA MET A 89 -6.64 5.78 -0.11
C MET A 89 -5.32 6.52 -0.44
N PRO A 90 -5.21 7.82 -0.14
CA PRO A 90 -4.11 8.66 -0.60
C PRO A 90 -2.79 8.44 0.16
N GLY A 91 -2.80 7.55 1.15
CA GLY A 91 -1.67 7.24 2.02
C GLY A 91 -1.97 7.55 3.49
N SER A 92 -1.07 7.13 4.38
CA SER A 92 -1.20 7.26 5.83
C SER A 92 -0.31 8.36 6.44
N ARG A 93 0.58 8.95 5.64
CA ARG A 93 1.46 10.03 6.05
C ARG A 93 1.06 11.33 5.39
N LYS A 94 1.20 12.45 6.12
CA LYS A 94 0.86 13.79 5.62
C LYS A 94 1.46 14.08 4.24
N ALA A 95 2.73 13.72 4.02
CA ALA A 95 3.38 13.92 2.73
C ALA A 95 2.78 13.07 1.60
N GLU A 96 2.35 11.83 1.90
CA GLU A 96 1.67 10.97 0.93
C GLU A 96 0.31 11.58 0.54
N ILE A 97 -0.49 11.98 1.53
CA ILE A 97 -1.78 12.63 1.29
C ILE A 97 -1.61 13.89 0.44
N GLN A 98 -0.63 14.75 0.77
CA GLN A 98 -0.37 15.98 0.04
C GLN A 98 0.04 15.75 -1.42
N ASN A 99 0.80 14.68 -1.70
CA ASN A 99 1.29 14.40 -3.04
C ASN A 99 0.29 13.65 -3.93
N ASN A 100 -0.60 12.84 -3.33
CA ASN A 100 -1.45 11.92 -4.08
C ASN A 100 -2.94 12.33 -4.10
N LEU A 101 -3.47 12.96 -3.05
CA LEU A 101 -4.91 13.18 -2.91
C LEU A 101 -5.50 13.98 -4.07
N GLU A 102 -4.86 15.07 -4.49
CA GLU A 102 -5.39 15.95 -5.53
C GLU A 102 -5.51 15.23 -6.88
N VAL A 103 -4.46 14.53 -7.29
CA VAL A 103 -4.49 13.76 -8.54
C VAL A 103 -5.51 12.63 -8.51
N MET A 104 -5.71 11.99 -7.34
CA MET A 104 -6.75 10.96 -7.17
C MET A 104 -8.17 11.55 -7.28
N ILE A 105 -8.41 12.72 -6.68
CA ILE A 105 -9.68 13.45 -6.79
C ILE A 105 -9.96 13.82 -8.23
N ASP A 106 -8.98 14.40 -8.91
CA ASP A 106 -9.15 14.83 -10.31
C ASP A 106 -9.38 13.64 -11.23
N GLY A 107 -8.65 12.54 -11.04
CA GLY A 107 -8.86 11.29 -11.78
C GLY A 107 -10.25 10.69 -11.55
N PHE A 108 -10.71 10.65 -10.29
CA PHE A 108 -12.07 10.22 -9.98
C PHE A 108 -13.13 11.12 -10.65
N ASN A 109 -12.99 12.45 -10.59
CA ASN A 109 -13.95 13.36 -11.23
C ASN A 109 -14.00 13.18 -12.75
N GLN A 110 -12.85 12.95 -13.37
CA GLN A 110 -12.75 12.71 -14.81
C GLN A 110 -13.41 11.38 -15.22
N PHE A 111 -13.19 10.33 -14.42
CA PHE A 111 -13.86 9.05 -14.56
C PHE A 111 -15.38 9.16 -14.33
N ASN A 112 -15.80 9.83 -13.26
CA ASN A 112 -17.20 9.90 -12.81
C ASN A 112 -18.00 11.03 -13.46
N PHE A 113 -17.75 11.29 -14.75
CA PHE A 113 -18.44 12.37 -15.50
C PHE A 113 -19.97 12.23 -15.45
N GLU A 114 -20.51 11.00 -15.44
CA GLU A 114 -21.95 10.73 -15.34
C GLU A 114 -22.49 10.70 -13.90
N GLU A 115 -21.69 11.05 -12.92
CA GLU A 115 -22.04 11.09 -11.48
C GLU A 115 -22.66 9.79 -10.92
N LYS A 116 -22.31 8.64 -11.49
CA LYS A 116 -22.83 7.32 -11.08
C LYS A 116 -22.24 6.80 -9.77
N TYR A 117 -21.02 7.23 -9.42
CA TYR A 117 -20.24 6.71 -8.31
C TYR A 117 -20.04 7.74 -7.21
N LYS A 118 -19.82 7.25 -5.99
CA LYS A 118 -19.36 8.05 -4.85
C LYS A 118 -17.93 7.64 -4.51
N ALA A 119 -17.07 8.61 -4.28
CA ALA A 119 -15.75 8.33 -3.70
C ALA A 119 -15.81 8.46 -2.18
N ILE A 120 -15.22 7.50 -1.48
CA ILE A 120 -15.10 7.53 -0.03
C ILE A 120 -13.63 7.39 0.37
N ILE A 121 -13.17 8.31 1.22
CA ILE A 121 -11.80 8.34 1.74
C ILE A 121 -11.84 7.89 3.20
N PRO A 122 -11.26 6.73 3.57
CA PRO A 122 -11.13 6.34 4.98
C PRO A 122 -10.14 7.25 5.71
N ILE A 123 -10.49 7.68 6.90
CA ILE A 123 -9.63 8.54 7.75
C ILE A 123 -9.36 7.82 9.06
N TYR A 124 -8.08 7.68 9.41
CA TYR A 124 -7.65 7.04 10.65
C TYR A 124 -7.25 8.04 11.75
N LYS A 125 -6.86 9.27 11.35
CA LYS A 125 -6.36 10.29 12.27
C LYS A 125 -7.14 11.58 12.10
N GLU A 126 -7.51 12.19 13.20
CA GLU A 126 -8.20 13.50 13.19
C GLU A 126 -7.37 14.60 12.48
N ASP A 127 -6.05 14.56 12.58
CA ASP A 127 -5.19 15.54 11.92
C ASP A 127 -5.29 15.47 10.39
N ASP A 128 -5.52 14.27 9.83
CA ASP A 128 -5.65 14.07 8.39
C ASP A 128 -7.01 14.58 7.88
N LYS A 129 -8.03 14.61 8.75
CA LYS A 129 -9.37 15.09 8.44
C LYS A 129 -9.39 16.51 7.88
N TYR A 130 -8.69 17.43 8.54
CA TYR A 130 -8.64 18.83 8.09
C TYR A 130 -8.00 18.97 6.72
N LEU A 131 -6.93 18.22 6.47
CA LEU A 131 -6.22 18.23 5.19
C LEU A 131 -7.09 17.69 4.05
N ILE A 132 -7.84 16.61 4.31
CA ILE A 132 -8.73 15.96 3.33
C ILE A 132 -9.98 16.82 3.12
N GLN A 133 -10.62 17.29 4.19
CA GLN A 133 -11.84 18.09 4.14
C GLN A 133 -11.68 19.35 3.30
N ASP A 134 -10.57 20.08 3.45
CA ASP A 134 -10.29 21.28 2.68
C ASP A 134 -10.25 20.99 1.17
N LYS A 135 -9.68 19.86 0.78
CA LYS A 135 -9.56 19.46 -0.62
C LYS A 135 -10.87 18.99 -1.24
N ILE A 136 -11.71 18.26 -0.48
CA ILE A 136 -12.93 17.65 -1.03
C ILE A 136 -14.20 18.52 -0.94
N GLN A 137 -14.19 19.60 -0.14
CA GLN A 137 -15.40 20.42 0.13
C GLN A 137 -16.13 20.95 -1.12
N LYS A 138 -15.46 21.02 -2.27
CA LYS A 138 -16.02 21.46 -3.54
C LYS A 138 -16.60 20.32 -4.39
N HIS A 139 -16.41 19.06 -3.96
CA HIS A 139 -16.76 17.88 -4.74
C HIS A 139 -17.94 17.16 -4.10
N LYS A 140 -19.12 17.23 -4.75
CA LYS A 140 -20.38 16.68 -4.21
C LYS A 140 -20.37 15.16 -4.04
N ASN A 141 -19.64 14.45 -4.91
CA ASN A 141 -19.61 12.99 -4.97
C ASN A 141 -18.43 12.39 -4.21
N ILE A 142 -17.66 13.21 -3.46
CA ILE A 142 -16.52 12.77 -2.66
C ILE A 142 -16.78 13.08 -1.20
N THR A 143 -16.62 12.06 -0.36
CA THR A 143 -16.78 12.17 1.09
C THR A 143 -15.62 11.48 1.80
N PHE A 144 -15.49 11.72 3.09
CA PHE A 144 -14.61 10.92 3.96
C PHE A 144 -15.44 10.21 5.03
N ALA A 145 -14.90 9.12 5.56
CA ALA A 145 -15.51 8.38 6.65
C ALA A 145 -14.45 8.02 7.71
N ASN A 146 -14.80 8.21 8.98
CA ASN A 146 -13.95 7.81 10.10
C ASN A 146 -14.26 6.35 10.47
N VAL A 147 -13.86 5.46 9.58
CA VAL A 147 -14.04 4.01 9.68
C VAL A 147 -12.80 3.29 9.19
N GLU A 148 -12.67 2.02 9.50
CA GLU A 148 -11.62 1.17 8.94
C GLU A 148 -11.75 1.08 7.41
N SER A 149 -10.63 1.01 6.68
CA SER A 149 -10.63 0.87 5.22
C SER A 149 -11.38 -0.37 4.75
N SER A 150 -11.32 -1.47 5.50
CA SER A 150 -12.06 -2.70 5.24
C SER A 150 -13.56 -2.47 5.10
N GLU A 151 -14.15 -1.57 5.91
CA GLU A 151 -15.58 -1.24 5.86
C GLU A 151 -15.99 -0.58 4.54
N ILE A 152 -15.06 0.14 3.89
CA ILE A 152 -15.30 0.79 2.61
C ILE A 152 -14.94 -0.16 1.48
N LEU A 153 -13.77 -0.81 1.55
CA LEU A 153 -13.27 -1.71 0.52
C LEU A 153 -14.24 -2.87 0.26
N LYS A 154 -14.81 -3.48 1.29
CA LYS A 154 -15.78 -4.56 1.12
C LYS A 154 -17.02 -4.14 0.31
N LYS A 155 -17.35 -2.86 0.25
CA LYS A 155 -18.49 -2.31 -0.49
C LYS A 155 -18.07 -1.67 -1.82
N ALA A 156 -16.80 -1.37 -2.00
CA ALA A 156 -16.31 -0.66 -3.18
C ALA A 156 -16.24 -1.57 -4.40
N LYS A 157 -16.58 -1.05 -5.57
CA LYS A 157 -16.39 -1.72 -6.88
C LYS A 157 -14.98 -1.57 -7.43
N ALA A 158 -14.29 -0.48 -7.09
CA ALA A 158 -12.89 -0.26 -7.42
C ALA A 158 -12.21 0.63 -6.36
N ALA A 159 -10.89 0.68 -6.40
CA ALA A 159 -10.13 1.52 -5.50
C ALA A 159 -8.98 2.25 -6.23
N VAL A 160 -8.60 3.41 -5.69
CA VAL A 160 -7.37 4.13 -6.05
C VAL A 160 -6.54 4.27 -4.79
N VAL A 161 -5.38 3.61 -4.76
CA VAL A 161 -4.63 3.38 -3.53
C VAL A 161 -3.18 3.84 -3.66
N CYS A 162 -2.69 4.62 -2.69
CA CYS A 162 -1.25 4.87 -2.57
C CYS A 162 -0.52 3.57 -2.19
N SER A 163 0.58 3.30 -2.87
CA SER A 163 1.39 2.10 -2.61
C SER A 163 1.75 1.96 -1.12
N GLY A 164 1.63 0.77 -0.59
CA GLY A 164 1.88 0.40 0.80
C GLY A 164 1.00 -0.77 1.24
N THR A 165 0.83 -0.94 2.55
CA THR A 165 0.00 -2.01 3.15
C THR A 165 -1.47 -1.94 2.67
N ALA A 166 -1.96 -0.76 2.33
CA ALA A 166 -3.30 -0.56 1.80
C ALA A 166 -3.58 -1.35 0.51
N THR A 167 -2.55 -1.67 -0.28
CA THR A 167 -2.69 -2.52 -1.47
C THR A 167 -3.01 -3.98 -1.10
N LEU A 168 -2.52 -4.47 0.03
CA LEU A 168 -2.92 -5.79 0.57
C LEU A 168 -4.37 -5.79 1.06
N GLU A 169 -4.82 -4.70 1.67
CA GLU A 169 -6.22 -4.58 2.09
C GLU A 169 -7.15 -4.63 0.88
N ALA A 170 -6.79 -3.93 -0.20
CA ALA A 170 -7.55 -3.96 -1.46
C ALA A 170 -7.55 -5.36 -2.10
N LEU A 171 -6.42 -6.07 -2.06
CA LEU A 171 -6.33 -7.46 -2.53
C LEU A 171 -7.24 -8.39 -1.74
N LEU A 172 -7.23 -8.30 -0.40
CA LEU A 172 -8.08 -9.13 0.47
C LEU A 172 -9.58 -8.86 0.28
N ALA A 173 -9.92 -7.61 -0.09
CA ALA A 173 -11.28 -7.22 -0.42
C ALA A 173 -11.70 -7.59 -1.87
N GLU A 174 -10.78 -8.19 -2.64
CA GLU A 174 -10.99 -8.53 -4.06
C GLU A 174 -11.46 -7.33 -4.89
N VAL A 175 -10.91 -6.15 -4.60
CA VAL A 175 -11.29 -4.91 -5.25
C VAL A 175 -10.27 -4.56 -6.35
N PRO A 176 -10.70 -4.46 -7.62
CA PRO A 176 -9.86 -3.95 -8.70
C PRO A 176 -9.26 -2.59 -8.32
N THR A 177 -7.96 -2.47 -8.44
CA THR A 177 -7.25 -1.35 -7.81
C THR A 177 -6.23 -0.71 -8.74
N THR A 178 -6.33 0.62 -8.87
CA THR A 178 -5.29 1.47 -9.43
C THR A 178 -4.31 1.86 -8.32
N VAL A 179 -3.06 1.48 -8.45
CA VAL A 179 -2.02 1.84 -7.48
C VAL A 179 -1.31 3.11 -7.91
N ILE A 180 -1.18 4.04 -6.98
CA ILE A 180 -0.49 5.31 -7.22
C ILE A 180 0.71 5.44 -6.28
N TYR A 181 1.83 5.90 -6.83
CA TYR A 181 2.96 6.30 -6.02
C TYR A 181 3.58 7.58 -6.56
N LYS A 182 3.31 8.69 -5.88
CA LYS A 182 3.85 10.01 -6.19
C LYS A 182 4.57 10.56 -4.98
N THR A 183 5.83 10.92 -5.18
CA THR A 183 6.67 11.51 -4.15
C THR A 183 7.38 12.75 -4.70
N ASN A 184 7.96 13.57 -3.83
CA ASN A 184 8.69 14.74 -4.30
C ASN A 184 9.89 14.34 -5.18
N TRP A 185 10.28 15.23 -6.09
CA TRP A 185 11.34 14.99 -7.09
C TRP A 185 12.66 14.46 -6.48
N PHE A 186 13.06 15.00 -5.35
CA PHE A 186 14.32 14.59 -4.70
C PHE A 186 14.24 13.14 -4.20
N ASN A 187 13.15 12.77 -3.53
CA ASN A 187 12.93 11.40 -3.07
C ASN A 187 12.81 10.43 -4.25
N HIS A 188 12.16 10.85 -5.33
CA HIS A 188 12.06 10.03 -6.54
C HIS A 188 13.43 9.69 -7.13
N LEU A 189 14.32 10.70 -7.27
CA LEU A 189 15.66 10.49 -7.80
C LEU A 189 16.47 9.50 -6.95
N VAL A 190 16.35 9.61 -5.62
CA VAL A 190 16.98 8.69 -4.67
C VAL A 190 16.39 7.29 -4.76
N LEU A 191 15.06 7.18 -4.79
CA LEU A 191 14.36 5.89 -4.84
C LEU A 191 14.62 5.17 -6.16
N LYS A 192 14.57 5.84 -7.31
CA LYS A 192 14.82 5.25 -8.63
C LYS A 192 16.16 4.52 -8.70
N ASN A 193 17.18 5.05 -8.02
CA ASN A 193 18.53 4.44 -8.00
C ASN A 193 18.70 3.36 -6.92
N LEU A 194 17.75 3.23 -5.99
CA LEU A 194 17.83 2.31 -4.86
C LEU A 194 16.76 1.22 -4.89
N MET A 195 15.74 1.35 -5.72
CA MET A 195 14.72 0.32 -5.90
C MET A 195 15.30 -0.87 -6.65
N MET A 196 15.06 -2.06 -6.10
CA MET A 196 15.47 -3.33 -6.68
C MET A 196 14.31 -4.11 -7.31
N SER A 197 13.08 -3.73 -7.00
CA SER A 197 11.87 -4.32 -7.56
C SER A 197 11.34 -3.50 -8.73
N GLU A 198 10.83 -4.17 -9.75
CA GLU A 198 10.10 -3.54 -10.87
C GLU A 198 8.74 -2.99 -10.40
N PHE A 199 8.17 -3.58 -9.34
CA PHE A 199 6.88 -3.23 -8.77
C PHE A 199 7.00 -2.46 -7.45
N VAL A 200 5.99 -1.66 -7.13
CA VAL A 200 5.91 -0.88 -5.88
C VAL A 200 4.79 -1.35 -4.96
N SER A 201 3.77 -2.03 -5.48
CA SER A 201 2.70 -2.60 -4.66
C SER A 201 3.08 -3.98 -4.14
N ILE A 202 2.68 -4.28 -2.92
CA ILE A 202 2.99 -5.57 -2.29
C ILE A 202 2.36 -6.75 -3.05
N PRO A 203 1.11 -6.68 -3.54
CA PRO A 203 0.53 -7.74 -4.37
C PRO A 203 1.37 -8.07 -5.60
N ASN A 204 1.79 -7.08 -6.39
CA ASN A 204 2.59 -7.29 -7.59
C ASN A 204 3.96 -7.89 -7.25
N ILE A 205 4.59 -7.43 -6.16
CA ILE A 205 5.88 -7.97 -5.68
C ILE A 205 5.75 -9.43 -5.26
N ILE A 206 4.65 -9.80 -4.57
CA ILE A 206 4.42 -11.20 -4.12
C ILE A 206 4.19 -12.12 -5.32
N ALA A 207 3.42 -11.65 -6.30
CA ALA A 207 3.07 -12.43 -7.48
C ALA A 207 4.17 -12.47 -8.55
N ASP A 208 5.12 -11.52 -8.48
CA ASP A 208 6.11 -11.26 -9.53
C ASP A 208 5.47 -10.97 -10.90
N GLU A 209 4.27 -10.34 -10.86
CA GLU A 209 3.49 -9.92 -12.03
C GLU A 209 2.60 -8.71 -11.70
N GLU A 210 2.13 -8.00 -12.74
CA GLU A 210 1.25 -6.84 -12.59
C GLU A 210 -0.21 -7.28 -12.35
N ILE A 211 -0.57 -7.52 -11.07
CA ILE A 211 -1.96 -7.77 -10.64
C ILE A 211 -2.74 -6.46 -10.58
N PHE A 212 -2.12 -5.41 -10.05
CA PHE A 212 -2.66 -4.06 -9.98
C PHE A 212 -1.85 -3.14 -10.89
N PHE A 213 -2.52 -2.33 -11.69
CA PHE A 213 -1.86 -1.36 -12.54
C PHE A 213 -1.22 -0.24 -11.72
N GLU A 214 0.06 0.04 -11.97
CA GLU A 214 0.86 0.97 -11.18
C GLU A 214 1.15 2.27 -11.93
N LEU A 215 0.62 3.36 -11.42
CA LEU A 215 0.84 4.72 -11.95
C LEU A 215 1.89 5.44 -11.09
N LEU A 216 3.12 5.50 -11.60
CA LEU A 216 4.26 6.03 -10.86
C LEU A 216 4.62 7.45 -11.32
N GLN A 217 4.82 8.37 -10.39
CA GLN A 217 5.35 9.71 -10.62
C GLN A 217 4.62 10.49 -11.73
N SER A 218 5.28 10.68 -12.89
CA SER A 218 4.72 11.40 -14.05
C SER A 218 3.52 10.68 -14.69
N ASN A 219 3.43 9.36 -14.54
CA ASN A 219 2.33 8.57 -15.07
C ASN A 219 1.09 8.64 -14.16
N ALA A 220 1.24 9.08 -12.90
CA ALA A 220 0.12 9.32 -12.01
C ALA A 220 -0.59 10.63 -12.41
N THR A 221 -1.36 10.58 -13.48
CA THR A 221 -2.17 11.68 -14.01
C THR A 221 -3.65 11.40 -13.85
N PRO A 222 -4.53 12.43 -13.81
CA PRO A 222 -5.96 12.23 -13.74
C PRO A 222 -6.50 11.37 -14.90
N GLU A 223 -5.98 11.56 -16.10
CA GLU A 223 -6.38 10.85 -17.31
C GLU A 223 -6.09 9.33 -17.19
N ASN A 224 -4.89 8.99 -16.71
CA ASN A 224 -4.50 7.59 -16.54
C ASN A 224 -5.29 6.91 -15.42
N ILE A 225 -5.57 7.62 -14.34
CA ILE A 225 -6.44 7.12 -13.26
C ILE A 225 -7.85 6.86 -13.77
N ALA A 226 -8.42 7.82 -14.50
CA ALA A 226 -9.76 7.69 -15.07
C ALA A 226 -9.83 6.53 -16.08
N HIS A 227 -8.82 6.38 -16.92
CA HIS A 227 -8.73 5.28 -17.87
C HIS A 227 -8.71 3.92 -17.16
N ASP A 228 -7.83 3.75 -16.15
CA ASP A 228 -7.71 2.47 -15.44
C ASP A 228 -8.96 2.15 -14.62
N LEU A 229 -9.59 3.14 -13.97
CA LEU A 229 -10.87 2.94 -13.29
C LEU A 229 -11.98 2.44 -14.25
N ASN A 230 -12.04 2.96 -15.48
CA ASN A 230 -12.97 2.46 -16.48
C ASN A 230 -12.67 1.01 -16.86
N SER A 231 -11.41 0.66 -17.06
CA SER A 231 -10.99 -0.71 -17.38
C SER A 231 -11.33 -1.67 -16.23
N ASN A 232 -10.98 -1.31 -15.01
CA ASN A 232 -11.27 -2.10 -13.80
C ASN A 232 -12.76 -2.38 -13.61
N LEU A 233 -13.63 -1.39 -13.91
CA LEU A 233 -15.07 -1.57 -13.77
C LEU A 233 -15.69 -2.36 -14.93
N ALA A 234 -15.19 -2.20 -16.15
CA ALA A 234 -15.60 -3.04 -17.28
C ALA A 234 -15.29 -4.51 -17.01
N ASP A 235 -14.09 -4.81 -16.51
CA ASP A 235 -13.67 -6.16 -16.13
C ASP A 235 -14.51 -6.70 -14.96
N TYR A 236 -14.86 -5.86 -14.00
CA TYR A 236 -15.71 -6.24 -12.87
C TYR A 236 -17.12 -6.66 -13.32
N GLU A 237 -17.75 -5.89 -14.18
CA GLU A 237 -19.09 -6.20 -14.73
C GLU A 237 -19.04 -7.49 -15.59
N PHE A 238 -17.98 -7.66 -16.41
CA PHE A 238 -17.80 -8.88 -17.21
C PHE A 238 -17.65 -10.15 -16.36
N ARG A 239 -16.99 -10.08 -15.21
CA ARG A 239 -16.81 -11.24 -14.32
C ARG A 239 -18.09 -11.62 -13.55
N LYS A 240 -19.09 -10.73 -13.49
CA LYS A 240 -20.37 -10.98 -12.82
C LYS A 240 -21.43 -11.64 -13.73
N GLU A 241 -21.27 -11.55 -15.05
CA GLU A 241 -22.10 -12.24 -16.05
C GLU A 241 -21.64 -13.70 -16.23
#